data_faed592ccf47ad8fed4f6df128f5d0b9
#
_entry.id   faed592ccf47ad8fed4f6df128f5d0b9
#
_cell.length_a   1.000
_cell.length_b   1.000
_cell.length_c   1.000
_cell.angle_alpha   90.00
_cell.angle_beta   90.00
_cell.angle_gamma   90.00
#
_symmetry.space_group_name_H-M   'P 1'
#
loop_
_entity.id
_entity.type
_entity.pdbx_description
1 polymer ?
#
loop_
_entity_poly.entity_id
_entity_poly.type
_entity_poly.pdbx_seq_one_letter_code
_entity_poly.pdbx_strand_id
1 'polypeptide(L)'
;ADIITPKEFIGSVMELCQDHRGEMGTLEYLSPSRVEMHYRLPLAEIVFDFFDQLKSRTKGYASLDYHQDGEQRADLVKVDILIQGEKIDAFSAVVHRDKAYAYGVMMTKKLRELIPRQQFEIPLQAAIGARIIARETIRALRKDVLAKCYGGDITRKRKLLEKQKAGKKRMKMLGRVEVPQEAFIAALSTGEDGTDRDTKDKIRSAQKSERG
;
A
#
# COMPACT_ATOMS: atom_id res chain seq x y z
N ALA A 1 15.24 19.74 10.13
CA ALA A 1 15.17 20.02 8.69
C ALA A 1 15.09 21.52 8.49
N ASP A 2 15.94 22.02 7.61
CA ASP A 2 16.03 23.42 7.22
C ASP A 2 15.55 23.56 5.78
N ILE A 3 14.41 24.25 5.62
CA ILE A 3 13.73 24.37 4.32
C ILE A 3 13.79 25.81 3.86
N ILE A 4 14.49 26.06 2.77
CA ILE A 4 14.57 27.40 2.16
C ILE A 4 13.61 27.42 0.96
N THR A 5 12.68 28.39 0.97
CA THR A 5 11.65 28.52 -0.07
C THR A 5 11.29 29.97 -0.36
N PRO A 6 10.77 30.31 -1.56
CA PRO A 6 10.11 31.58 -1.79
C PRO A 6 8.88 31.77 -0.88
N LYS A 7 8.64 33.01 -0.44
CA LYS A 7 7.54 33.33 0.49
C LYS A 7 6.15 32.87 0.02
N GLU A 8 5.93 32.80 -1.29
CA GLU A 8 4.66 32.37 -1.88
C GLU A 8 4.30 30.91 -1.59
N PHE A 9 5.31 30.06 -1.26
CA PHE A 9 5.12 28.64 -0.97
C PHE A 9 5.12 28.29 0.53
N ILE A 10 5.21 29.30 1.44
CA ILE A 10 5.22 29.06 2.89
C ILE A 10 4.05 28.17 3.30
N GLY A 11 2.82 28.49 2.88
CA GLY A 11 1.63 27.73 3.23
C GLY A 11 1.69 26.28 2.77
N SER A 12 2.12 26.05 1.53
CA SER A 12 2.24 24.70 0.98
C SER A 12 3.32 23.86 1.68
N VAL A 13 4.42 24.49 2.10
CA VAL A 13 5.48 23.81 2.87
C VAL A 13 5.01 23.51 4.29
N MET A 14 4.30 24.46 4.94
CA MET A 14 3.74 24.24 6.28
C MET A 14 2.76 23.06 6.28
N GLU A 15 1.84 23.01 5.30
CA GLU A 15 0.90 21.91 5.14
C GLU A 15 1.64 20.57 4.93
N LEU A 16 2.64 20.54 4.03
CA LEU A 16 3.44 19.34 3.82
C LEU A 16 4.11 18.86 5.10
N CYS A 17 4.75 19.76 5.85
CA CYS A 17 5.40 19.41 7.10
C CYS A 17 4.41 18.90 8.15
N GLN A 18 3.21 19.48 8.25
CA GLN A 18 2.16 19.00 9.15
C GLN A 18 1.69 17.59 8.78
N ASP A 19 1.46 17.31 7.49
CA ASP A 19 1.08 15.97 7.00
C ASP A 19 2.12 14.91 7.38
N HIS A 20 3.40 15.34 7.43
CA HIS A 20 4.54 14.50 7.83
C HIS A 20 4.92 14.64 9.32
N ARG A 21 3.99 15.07 10.17
CA ARG A 21 4.16 15.21 11.62
C ARG A 21 5.30 16.15 12.03
N GLY A 22 5.56 17.16 11.22
CA GLY A 22 6.58 18.16 11.49
C GLY A 22 6.18 19.11 12.59
N GLU A 23 7.08 19.33 13.55
CA GLU A 23 6.96 20.36 14.56
C GLU A 23 7.71 21.61 14.08
N MET A 24 6.98 22.71 13.91
CA MET A 24 7.56 23.96 13.46
C MET A 24 8.43 24.59 14.57
N GLY A 25 9.67 24.90 14.24
CA GLY A 25 10.58 25.69 15.06
C GLY A 25 10.49 27.18 14.72
N THR A 26 11.55 27.72 14.12
CA THR A 26 11.63 29.13 13.71
C THR A 26 11.36 29.30 12.23
N LEU A 27 10.93 30.51 11.87
CA LEU A 27 10.81 30.98 10.49
C LEU A 27 11.60 32.29 10.37
N GLU A 28 12.58 32.32 9.49
CA GLU A 28 13.47 33.46 9.27
C GLU A 28 13.40 33.95 7.84
N TYR A 29 13.38 35.27 7.67
CA TYR A 29 13.41 35.90 6.34
C TYR A 29 14.86 36.14 5.93
N LEU A 30 15.39 35.33 5.03
CA LEU A 30 16.74 35.52 4.46
C LEU A 30 16.78 36.73 3.51
N SER A 31 15.67 37.02 2.86
CA SER A 31 15.48 38.21 1.98
C SER A 31 13.98 38.56 1.90
N PRO A 32 13.61 39.70 1.26
CA PRO A 32 12.20 40.04 1.06
C PRO A 32 11.37 39.01 0.30
N SER A 33 12.03 38.11 -0.42
CA SER A 33 11.39 37.09 -1.26
C SER A 33 11.63 35.63 -0.82
N ARG A 34 12.57 35.37 0.12
CA ARG A 34 12.95 34.02 0.56
C ARG A 34 12.88 33.88 2.07
N VAL A 35 12.42 32.72 2.51
CA VAL A 35 12.32 32.35 3.92
C VAL A 35 13.05 31.05 4.17
N GLU A 36 13.59 30.90 5.35
CA GLU A 36 14.10 29.68 5.94
C GLU A 36 13.16 29.23 7.03
N MET A 37 12.78 27.96 6.99
CA MET A 37 11.84 27.33 7.91
C MET A 37 12.52 26.15 8.58
N HIS A 38 12.60 26.19 9.90
CA HIS A 38 13.18 25.10 10.70
C HIS A 38 12.08 24.21 11.21
N TYR A 39 12.21 22.90 10.95
CA TYR A 39 11.26 21.88 11.38
C TYR A 39 11.95 20.70 12.05
N ARG A 40 11.31 20.15 13.08
CA ARG A 40 11.61 18.81 13.57
C ARG A 40 10.67 17.83 12.90
N LEU A 41 11.25 16.87 12.19
CA LEU A 41 10.49 15.87 11.43
C LEU A 41 11.01 14.47 11.79
N PRO A 42 10.12 13.48 11.93
CA PRO A 42 10.58 12.10 12.05
C PRO A 42 11.33 11.66 10.79
N LEU A 43 12.51 11.08 10.94
CA LEU A 43 13.35 10.67 9.82
C LEU A 43 12.61 9.74 8.84
N ALA A 44 11.80 8.84 9.36
CA ALA A 44 10.99 7.93 8.54
C ALA A 44 10.00 8.64 7.60
N GLU A 45 9.60 9.88 7.91
CA GLU A 45 8.69 10.68 7.08
C GLU A 45 9.46 11.48 6.01
N ILE A 46 10.79 11.65 6.15
CA ILE A 46 11.61 12.39 5.19
C ILE A 46 12.17 11.48 4.10
N VAL A 47 12.50 10.22 4.45
CA VAL A 47 13.32 9.33 3.62
C VAL A 47 12.63 8.91 2.31
N PHE A 48 11.30 8.81 2.28
CA PHE A 48 10.62 8.26 1.11
C PHE A 48 10.27 9.32 0.07
N ASP A 49 9.22 10.07 0.26
CA ASP A 49 8.60 10.90 -0.77
C ASP A 49 8.57 12.40 -0.42
N PHE A 50 8.98 12.76 0.79
CA PHE A 50 8.94 14.15 1.27
C PHE A 50 9.67 15.13 0.35
N PHE A 51 10.87 14.77 -0.13
CA PHE A 51 11.65 15.63 -1.01
C PHE A 51 10.95 15.86 -2.36
N ASP A 52 10.40 14.81 -2.93
CA ASP A 52 9.69 14.88 -4.21
C ASP A 52 8.41 15.70 -4.09
N GLN A 53 7.65 15.52 -3.00
CA GLN A 53 6.48 16.33 -2.68
C GLN A 53 6.86 17.79 -2.43
N LEU A 54 7.94 18.06 -1.71
CA LEU A 54 8.45 19.40 -1.47
C LEU A 54 8.76 20.12 -2.80
N LYS A 55 9.49 19.45 -3.68
CA LYS A 55 9.83 19.97 -5.01
C LYS A 55 8.58 20.20 -5.86
N SER A 56 7.67 19.25 -5.88
CA SER A 56 6.42 19.36 -6.64
C SER A 56 5.56 20.53 -6.17
N ARG A 57 5.32 20.65 -4.84
CA ARG A 57 4.50 21.72 -4.25
C ARG A 57 5.13 23.11 -4.38
N THR A 58 6.44 23.20 -4.56
CA THR A 58 7.17 24.47 -4.69
C THR A 58 7.71 24.73 -6.10
N LYS A 59 7.23 24.01 -7.11
CA LYS A 59 7.69 24.13 -8.50
C LYS A 59 9.23 24.00 -8.65
N GLY A 60 9.85 23.23 -7.79
CA GLY A 60 11.29 23.01 -7.75
C GLY A 60 12.10 24.06 -6.99
N TYR A 61 11.48 25.11 -6.47
CA TYR A 61 12.22 26.22 -5.86
C TYR A 61 12.69 25.96 -4.43
N ALA A 62 12.05 25.08 -3.67
CA ALA A 62 12.49 24.79 -2.30
C ALA A 62 13.76 23.96 -2.29
N SER A 63 14.61 24.22 -1.31
CA SER A 63 15.74 23.38 -0.94
C SER A 63 15.56 22.84 0.47
N LEU A 64 16.04 21.62 0.70
CA LEU A 64 15.99 20.93 1.97
C LEU A 64 17.40 20.55 2.38
N ASP A 65 17.78 20.90 3.58
CA ASP A 65 18.88 20.32 4.31
C ASP A 65 18.38 19.71 5.60
N TYR A 66 19.01 18.66 6.10
CA TYR A 66 18.60 18.06 7.36
C TYR A 66 19.78 17.44 8.10
N HIS A 67 19.68 17.47 9.42
CA HIS A 67 20.64 16.85 10.32
C HIS A 67 19.90 16.07 11.40
N GLN A 68 20.55 15.08 11.96
CA GLN A 68 19.97 14.26 13.01
C GLN A 68 19.97 15.03 14.33
N ASP A 69 18.80 15.19 14.96
CA ASP A 69 18.59 15.95 16.20
C ASP A 69 18.22 15.03 17.41
N GLY A 70 18.68 13.78 17.35
CA GLY A 70 18.46 12.82 18.44
C GLY A 70 17.19 11.97 18.24
N GLU A 71 16.66 11.44 19.33
CA GLU A 71 15.52 10.53 19.36
C GLU A 71 14.38 11.11 20.19
N GLN A 72 13.15 10.99 19.69
CA GLN A 72 11.94 11.40 20.38
C GLN A 72 10.97 10.24 20.53
N ARG A 73 10.30 10.17 21.68
CA ARG A 73 9.27 9.15 21.92
C ARG A 73 8.07 9.37 21.00
N ALA A 74 7.67 8.32 20.30
CA ALA A 74 6.51 8.35 19.40
C ALA A 74 5.58 7.15 19.66
N ASP A 75 4.28 7.30 19.36
CA ASP A 75 3.31 6.20 19.45
C ASP A 75 3.35 5.37 18.15
N LEU A 76 4.30 4.45 18.11
CA LEU A 76 4.53 3.56 16.98
C LEU A 76 3.87 2.21 17.21
N VAL A 77 3.32 1.63 16.14
CA VAL A 77 2.72 0.30 16.14
C VAL A 77 3.24 -0.51 14.97
N LYS A 78 3.43 -1.81 15.19
CA LYS A 78 3.72 -2.74 14.10
C LYS A 78 2.41 -3.13 13.42
N VAL A 79 2.31 -2.88 12.11
CA VAL A 79 1.23 -3.37 11.25
C VAL A 79 1.73 -4.61 10.54
N ASP A 80 1.15 -5.76 10.86
CA ASP A 80 1.42 -7.03 10.21
C ASP A 80 0.49 -7.21 9.01
N ILE A 81 1.05 -7.64 7.88
CA ILE A 81 0.27 -8.02 6.69
C ILE A 81 0.18 -9.53 6.61
N LEU A 82 -1.06 -10.02 6.49
CA LEU A 82 -1.35 -11.45 6.41
C LEU A 82 -1.96 -11.80 5.05
N ILE A 83 -1.41 -12.83 4.43
CA ILE A 83 -1.95 -13.43 3.21
C ILE A 83 -2.43 -14.84 3.58
N GLN A 84 -3.71 -15.11 3.40
CA GLN A 84 -4.34 -16.39 3.78
C GLN A 84 -4.15 -16.77 5.26
N GLY A 85 -3.97 -15.76 6.13
CA GLY A 85 -3.75 -15.94 7.57
C GLY A 85 -2.27 -16.11 7.97
N GLU A 86 -1.36 -16.24 7.01
CA GLU A 86 0.08 -16.27 7.24
C GLU A 86 0.67 -14.86 7.20
N LYS A 87 1.49 -14.51 8.19
CA LYS A 87 2.18 -13.21 8.23
C LYS A 87 3.31 -13.16 7.22
N ILE A 88 3.38 -12.06 6.48
CA ILE A 88 4.46 -11.78 5.55
C ILE A 88 5.27 -10.60 6.11
N ASP A 89 6.40 -10.88 6.72
CA ASP A 89 7.20 -9.86 7.41
C ASP A 89 7.70 -8.77 6.48
N ALA A 90 7.97 -9.10 5.22
CA ALA A 90 8.46 -8.14 4.24
C ALA A 90 7.45 -7.03 3.89
N PHE A 91 6.15 -7.26 4.11
CA PHE A 91 5.11 -6.24 3.94
C PHE A 91 4.68 -5.60 5.26
N SER A 92 5.23 -6.11 6.38
CA SER A 92 4.94 -5.56 7.69
C SER A 92 5.80 -4.31 7.93
N ALA A 93 5.23 -3.30 8.57
CA ALA A 93 5.91 -2.05 8.85
C ALA A 93 5.62 -1.53 10.25
N VAL A 94 6.57 -0.76 10.78
CA VAL A 94 6.37 0.03 12.00
C VAL A 94 5.98 1.43 11.56
N VAL A 95 4.77 1.85 11.91
CA VAL A 95 4.20 3.14 11.52
C VAL A 95 3.58 3.84 12.73
N HIS A 96 3.38 5.15 12.61
CA HIS A 96 2.64 5.88 13.65
C HIS A 96 1.19 5.36 13.74
N ARG A 97 0.64 5.30 14.96
CA ARG A 97 -0.70 4.74 15.23
C ARG A 97 -1.78 5.36 14.35
N ASP A 98 -1.75 6.68 14.17
CA ASP A 98 -2.74 7.40 13.35
C ASP A 98 -2.69 7.01 11.87
N LYS A 99 -1.50 6.69 11.34
CA LYS A 99 -1.30 6.25 9.96
C LYS A 99 -1.48 4.75 9.75
N ALA A 100 -1.59 3.97 10.82
CA ALA A 100 -1.62 2.50 10.75
C ALA A 100 -2.82 1.97 9.94
N TYR A 101 -3.99 2.56 10.10
CA TYR A 101 -5.18 2.17 9.33
C TYR A 101 -5.02 2.48 7.84
N ALA A 102 -4.58 3.70 7.51
CA ALA A 102 -4.35 4.12 6.13
C ALA A 102 -3.31 3.23 5.43
N TYR A 103 -2.19 2.94 6.11
CA TYR A 103 -1.17 2.01 5.63
C TYR A 103 -1.76 0.61 5.37
N GLY A 104 -2.52 0.06 6.32
CA GLY A 104 -3.13 -1.27 6.18
C GLY A 104 -4.11 -1.36 5.00
N VAL A 105 -4.94 -0.32 4.80
CA VAL A 105 -5.88 -0.24 3.67
C VAL A 105 -5.12 -0.12 2.35
N MET A 106 -4.14 0.76 2.27
CA MET A 106 -3.31 0.96 1.08
C MET A 106 -2.63 -0.35 0.68
N MET A 107 -1.92 -0.99 1.60
CA MET A 107 -1.17 -2.21 1.33
C MET A 107 -2.09 -3.37 0.91
N THR A 108 -3.21 -3.59 1.60
CA THR A 108 -4.15 -4.66 1.24
C THR A 108 -4.80 -4.44 -0.13
N LYS A 109 -5.12 -3.20 -0.50
CA LYS A 109 -5.63 -2.85 -1.84
C LYS A 109 -4.57 -3.08 -2.90
N LYS A 110 -3.35 -2.62 -2.68
CA LYS A 110 -2.22 -2.78 -3.60
C LYS A 110 -1.93 -4.25 -3.87
N LEU A 111 -1.85 -5.07 -2.83
CA LEU A 111 -1.66 -6.51 -2.95
C LEU A 111 -2.82 -7.20 -3.68
N ARG A 112 -4.07 -6.76 -3.48
CA ARG A 112 -5.23 -7.29 -4.21
C ARG A 112 -5.13 -7.05 -5.72
N GLU A 113 -4.52 -5.95 -6.15
CA GLU A 113 -4.33 -5.62 -7.57
C GLU A 113 -3.17 -6.40 -8.19
N LEU A 114 -2.10 -6.60 -7.42
CA LEU A 114 -0.85 -7.22 -7.88
C LEU A 114 -0.88 -8.75 -7.87
N ILE A 115 -1.53 -9.36 -6.86
CA ILE A 115 -1.58 -10.82 -6.75
C ILE A 115 -2.65 -11.37 -7.71
N PRO A 116 -2.28 -12.32 -8.61
CA PRO A 116 -3.21 -12.90 -9.55
C PRO A 116 -4.28 -13.76 -8.87
N ARG A 117 -5.48 -13.78 -9.45
CA ARG A 117 -6.58 -14.61 -8.97
C ARG A 117 -6.22 -16.10 -9.13
N GLN A 118 -6.45 -16.86 -8.08
CA GLN A 118 -6.23 -18.32 -8.05
C GLN A 118 -7.55 -19.10 -8.03
N GLN A 119 -7.47 -20.43 -7.99
CA GLN A 119 -8.64 -21.31 -7.96
C GLN A 119 -9.43 -21.21 -6.65
N PHE A 120 -8.88 -20.59 -5.62
CA PHE A 120 -9.50 -20.36 -4.33
C PHE A 120 -9.45 -18.87 -3.94
N GLU A 121 -10.18 -18.52 -2.93
CA GLU A 121 -10.27 -17.16 -2.38
C GLU A 121 -9.08 -16.89 -1.47
N ILE A 122 -8.42 -15.74 -1.66
CA ILE A 122 -7.26 -15.32 -0.87
C ILE A 122 -7.67 -14.13 -0.02
N PRO A 123 -7.84 -14.26 1.30
CA PRO A 123 -8.00 -13.13 2.19
C PRO A 123 -6.67 -12.44 2.40
N LEU A 124 -6.66 -11.13 2.25
CA LEU A 124 -5.58 -10.20 2.57
C LEU A 124 -5.99 -9.41 3.80
N GLN A 125 -5.15 -9.33 4.81
CA GLN A 125 -5.49 -8.67 6.06
C GLN A 125 -4.31 -7.83 6.54
N ALA A 126 -4.61 -6.69 7.16
CA ALA A 126 -3.66 -5.93 7.95
C ALA A 126 -4.09 -5.99 9.41
N ALA A 127 -3.15 -6.23 10.32
CA ALA A 127 -3.44 -6.39 11.73
C ALA A 127 -2.42 -5.65 12.61
N ILE A 128 -2.88 -5.17 13.76
CA ILE A 128 -2.04 -4.68 14.85
C ILE A 128 -2.18 -5.69 15.99
N GLY A 129 -1.13 -6.47 16.23
CA GLY A 129 -1.19 -7.61 17.14
C GLY A 129 -2.25 -8.63 16.71
N ALA A 130 -3.27 -8.84 17.52
CA ALA A 130 -4.39 -9.75 17.21
C ALA A 130 -5.57 -9.06 16.50
N ARG A 131 -5.58 -7.72 16.42
CA ARG A 131 -6.70 -6.95 15.87
C ARG A 131 -6.52 -6.70 14.38
N ILE A 132 -7.44 -7.22 13.57
CA ILE A 132 -7.50 -6.90 12.13
C ILE A 132 -8.05 -5.48 11.97
N ILE A 133 -7.29 -4.62 11.25
CA ILE A 133 -7.64 -3.21 10.99
C ILE A 133 -8.12 -3.00 9.56
N ALA A 134 -7.65 -3.81 8.60
CA ALA A 134 -8.11 -3.75 7.22
C ALA A 134 -8.20 -5.16 6.63
N ARG A 135 -9.12 -5.35 5.69
CA ARG A 135 -9.31 -6.62 5.00
C ARG A 135 -9.74 -6.40 3.55
N GLU A 136 -9.07 -7.11 2.66
CA GLU A 136 -9.44 -7.25 1.25
C GLU A 136 -9.51 -8.74 0.88
N THR A 137 -10.13 -9.05 -0.25
CA THR A 137 -10.26 -10.44 -0.68
C THR A 137 -10.08 -10.55 -2.18
N ILE A 138 -9.15 -11.39 -2.60
CA ILE A 138 -8.98 -11.78 -4.01
C ILE A 138 -9.95 -12.91 -4.29
N ARG A 139 -10.93 -12.67 -5.16
CA ARG A 139 -11.97 -13.65 -5.49
C ARG A 139 -11.37 -14.81 -6.30
N ALA A 140 -11.80 -16.04 -5.99
CA ALA A 140 -11.42 -17.22 -6.75
C ALA A 140 -11.83 -17.16 -8.23
N LEU A 141 -11.02 -17.75 -9.11
CA LEU A 141 -11.43 -18.04 -10.47
C LEU A 141 -12.61 -19.04 -10.42
N ARG A 142 -13.66 -18.78 -11.20
CA ARG A 142 -14.82 -19.67 -11.30
C ARG A 142 -14.91 -20.23 -12.71
N LYS A 143 -14.97 -21.55 -12.81
CA LYS A 143 -15.38 -22.22 -14.05
C LYS A 143 -16.90 -22.22 -14.10
N ASP A 144 -17.48 -21.89 -15.26
CA ASP A 144 -18.92 -22.02 -15.45
C ASP A 144 -19.29 -23.51 -15.57
N VAL A 145 -19.68 -24.08 -14.42
CA VAL A 145 -20.09 -25.50 -14.35
C VAL A 145 -21.50 -25.71 -14.85
N LEU A 146 -22.25 -24.64 -15.11
CA LEU A 146 -23.64 -24.68 -15.58
C LEU A 146 -23.75 -24.52 -17.11
N ALA A 147 -22.68 -24.14 -17.81
CA ALA A 147 -22.67 -23.89 -19.27
C ALA A 147 -23.23 -25.07 -20.09
N LYS A 148 -23.05 -26.30 -19.62
CA LYS A 148 -23.56 -27.52 -20.28
C LYS A 148 -24.89 -28.04 -19.71
N CYS A 149 -25.52 -27.29 -18.77
CA CYS A 149 -26.78 -27.67 -18.18
C CYS A 149 -27.95 -27.03 -18.94
N TYR A 150 -28.32 -27.59 -20.08
CA TYR A 150 -29.53 -27.26 -20.80
C TYR A 150 -30.74 -27.85 -20.08
N GLY A 151 -31.77 -27.02 -19.82
CA GLY A 151 -33.00 -27.45 -19.20
C GLY A 151 -33.16 -27.00 -17.72
N GLY A 152 -34.39 -27.14 -17.24
CA GLY A 152 -34.87 -26.55 -15.98
C GLY A 152 -34.54 -27.31 -14.69
N ASP A 153 -33.65 -28.32 -14.70
CA ASP A 153 -33.34 -29.08 -13.47
C ASP A 153 -32.52 -28.25 -12.47
N ILE A 154 -33.26 -27.55 -11.62
CA ILE A 154 -32.71 -26.70 -10.55
C ILE A 154 -31.89 -27.52 -9.55
N THR A 155 -32.31 -28.77 -9.27
CA THR A 155 -31.65 -29.64 -8.29
C THR A 155 -30.24 -30.04 -8.76
N ARG A 156 -30.10 -30.40 -10.04
CA ARG A 156 -28.82 -30.70 -10.67
C ARG A 156 -27.88 -29.50 -10.68
N LYS A 157 -28.39 -28.32 -11.04
CA LYS A 157 -27.63 -27.07 -11.02
C LYS A 157 -27.10 -26.76 -9.62
N ARG A 158 -27.96 -26.89 -8.60
CA ARG A 158 -27.59 -26.67 -7.20
C ARG A 158 -26.49 -27.63 -6.72
N LYS A 159 -26.63 -28.94 -7.00
CA LYS A 159 -25.60 -29.94 -6.67
C LYS A 159 -24.24 -29.65 -7.30
N LEU A 160 -24.22 -29.20 -8.57
CA LEU A 160 -22.96 -28.82 -9.24
C LEU A 160 -22.28 -27.63 -8.59
N LEU A 161 -23.04 -26.59 -8.23
CA LEU A 161 -22.53 -25.42 -7.52
C LEU A 161 -22.02 -25.76 -6.13
N GLU A 162 -22.73 -26.61 -5.38
CA GLU A 162 -22.30 -27.10 -4.06
C GLU A 162 -21.00 -27.92 -4.15
N LYS A 163 -20.89 -28.80 -5.14
CA LYS A 163 -19.66 -29.56 -5.40
C LYS A 163 -18.47 -28.65 -5.75
N GLN A 164 -18.70 -27.60 -6.56
CA GLN A 164 -17.68 -26.61 -6.86
C GLN A 164 -17.25 -25.83 -5.60
N LYS A 165 -18.20 -25.43 -4.76
CA LYS A 165 -17.94 -24.73 -3.48
C LYS A 165 -17.11 -25.59 -2.54
N ALA A 166 -17.49 -26.87 -2.38
CA ALA A 166 -16.76 -27.81 -1.54
C ALA A 166 -15.33 -28.06 -2.04
N GLY A 167 -15.14 -28.22 -3.37
CA GLY A 167 -13.81 -28.34 -3.99
C GLY A 167 -12.92 -27.13 -3.71
N LYS A 168 -13.45 -25.92 -3.88
CA LYS A 168 -12.71 -24.68 -3.57
C LYS A 168 -12.34 -24.53 -2.10
N LYS A 169 -13.22 -24.97 -1.18
CA LYS A 169 -12.91 -24.98 0.25
C LYS A 169 -11.73 -25.90 0.55
N ARG A 170 -11.65 -27.08 -0.08
CA ARG A 170 -10.50 -27.99 0.07
C ARG A 170 -9.22 -27.39 -0.51
N MET A 171 -9.29 -26.80 -1.70
CA MET A 171 -8.14 -26.13 -2.32
C MET A 171 -7.60 -24.98 -1.45
N LYS A 172 -8.48 -24.21 -0.80
CA LYS A 172 -8.08 -23.13 0.13
C LYS A 172 -7.29 -23.67 1.33
N MET A 173 -7.57 -24.89 1.80
CA MET A 173 -6.86 -25.48 2.94
C MET A 173 -5.48 -26.04 2.57
N LEU A 174 -5.27 -26.40 1.31
CA LEU A 174 -4.04 -27.02 0.82
C LEU A 174 -3.16 -26.10 -0.02
N GLY A 175 -3.76 -25.06 -0.62
CA GLY A 175 -3.07 -24.14 -1.53
C GLY A 175 -2.21 -23.13 -0.79
N ARG A 176 -0.94 -23.03 -1.18
CA ARG A 176 -0.08 -21.90 -0.81
C ARG A 176 -0.28 -20.78 -1.80
N VAL A 177 -0.23 -19.54 -1.32
CA VAL A 177 -0.29 -18.35 -2.17
C VAL A 177 1.13 -17.96 -2.53
N GLU A 178 1.46 -18.07 -3.81
CA GLU A 178 2.71 -17.54 -4.34
C GLU A 178 2.51 -16.07 -4.70
N VAL A 179 3.34 -15.20 -4.15
CA VAL A 179 3.41 -13.79 -4.52
C VAL A 179 4.47 -13.65 -5.59
N PRO A 180 4.13 -13.25 -6.82
CA PRO A 180 5.12 -13.03 -7.87
C PRO A 180 6.16 -12.00 -7.44
N GLN A 181 7.41 -12.15 -7.89
CA GLN A 181 8.49 -11.25 -7.52
C GLN A 181 8.19 -9.80 -7.93
N GLU A 182 7.60 -9.60 -9.09
CA GLU A 182 7.19 -8.29 -9.60
C GLU A 182 6.13 -7.65 -8.70
N ALA A 183 5.17 -8.44 -8.21
CA ALA A 183 4.15 -7.98 -7.26
C ALA A 183 4.77 -7.63 -5.91
N PHE A 184 5.81 -8.35 -5.50
CA PHE A 184 6.54 -8.08 -4.27
C PHE A 184 7.29 -6.73 -4.35
N ILE A 185 8.05 -6.52 -5.40
CA ILE A 185 8.79 -5.26 -5.64
C ILE A 185 7.81 -4.08 -5.76
N ALA A 186 6.74 -4.24 -6.57
CA ALA A 186 5.74 -3.21 -6.76
C ALA A 186 4.97 -2.88 -5.48
N ALA A 187 4.72 -3.84 -4.57
CA ALA A 187 4.08 -3.59 -3.30
C ALA A 187 4.96 -2.77 -2.35
N LEU A 188 6.27 -2.96 -2.39
CA LEU A 188 7.23 -2.23 -1.55
C LEU A 188 7.57 -0.84 -2.08
N SER A 189 7.37 -0.56 -3.37
CA SER A 189 7.54 0.79 -3.90
C SER A 189 6.48 1.74 -3.34
N THR A 190 6.90 2.77 -2.64
CA THR A 190 6.04 3.67 -1.82
C THR A 190 5.41 4.82 -2.60
N GLY A 191 5.72 4.99 -3.89
CA GLY A 191 5.12 6.04 -4.72
C GLY A 191 3.63 5.78 -5.01
N GLU A 192 2.78 6.79 -4.92
CA GLU A 192 1.40 6.73 -5.42
C GLU A 192 1.36 6.38 -6.92
N ASP A 193 2.43 6.68 -7.64
CA ASP A 193 2.65 6.33 -9.06
C ASP A 193 3.21 4.91 -9.28
N GLY A 194 3.46 4.11 -8.24
CA GLY A 194 3.99 2.74 -8.34
C GLY A 194 3.05 1.71 -9.00
N THR A 195 1.90 2.14 -9.47
CA THR A 195 1.08 1.45 -10.47
C THR A 195 1.32 2.04 -11.85
N ASP A 196 2.58 2.14 -12.22
CA ASP A 196 2.93 2.48 -13.59
C ASP A 196 2.16 1.54 -14.54
N ARG A 197 1.48 2.11 -15.53
CA ARG A 197 0.71 1.35 -16.54
C ARG A 197 1.57 0.22 -17.12
N ASP A 198 2.86 0.47 -17.29
CA ASP A 198 3.84 -0.51 -17.76
C ASP A 198 4.00 -1.73 -16.85
N THR A 199 3.93 -1.56 -15.53
CA THR A 199 4.01 -2.69 -14.57
C THR A 199 2.73 -3.52 -14.60
N LYS A 200 1.55 -2.87 -14.71
CA LYS A 200 0.27 -3.56 -14.88
C LYS A 200 0.21 -4.34 -16.22
N ASP A 201 0.72 -3.78 -17.28
CA ASP A 201 0.73 -4.41 -18.60
C ASP A 201 1.75 -5.55 -18.68
N LYS A 202 2.91 -5.44 -18.01
CA LYS A 202 3.88 -6.53 -17.85
C LYS A 202 3.31 -7.71 -17.06
N ILE A 203 2.63 -7.44 -15.93
CA ILE A 203 1.95 -8.49 -15.14
C ILE A 203 0.83 -9.13 -15.95
N ARG A 204 0.05 -8.36 -16.70
CA ARG A 204 -1.01 -8.88 -17.59
C ARG A 204 -0.46 -9.72 -18.76
N SER A 205 0.64 -9.29 -19.35
CA SER A 205 1.27 -10.03 -20.46
C SER A 205 1.89 -11.34 -20.01
N ALA A 206 2.56 -11.37 -18.84
CA ALA A 206 3.07 -12.60 -18.23
C ALA A 206 1.96 -13.60 -17.93
N GLN A 207 0.82 -13.12 -17.37
CA GLN A 207 -0.37 -13.97 -17.12
C GLN A 207 -1.04 -14.52 -18.39
N LYS A 208 -0.87 -13.85 -19.53
CA LYS A 208 -1.42 -14.31 -20.81
C LYS A 208 -0.53 -15.37 -21.47
N SER A 209 0.78 -15.31 -21.24
CA SER A 209 1.77 -16.29 -21.71
C SER A 209 1.67 -17.65 -21.00
N GLU A 210 1.25 -17.67 -19.73
CA GLU A 210 1.06 -18.92 -18.95
C GLU A 210 -0.27 -19.64 -19.25
N ARG A 211 -1.13 -19.07 -20.09
CA ARG A 211 -2.45 -19.63 -20.45
C ARG A 211 -2.55 -20.16 -21.88
N GLY A 212 -1.49 -20.05 -22.66
CA GLY A 212 -1.35 -20.63 -24.01
C GLY A 212 -0.54 -21.91 -23.94
#